data_11e87bc03e041c212a475ae4dbbaa9d5
#
_entry.id   11e87bc03e041c212a475ae4dbbaa9d5
#
_cell.length_a   1.000
_cell.length_b   1.000
_cell.length_c   1.000
_cell.angle_alpha   90.00
_cell.angle_beta   90.00
_cell.angle_gamma   90.00
#
_symmetry.space_group_name_H-M   'P 1'
#
loop_
_entity.id
_entity.type
_entity.pdbx_description
1 polymer ?
#
loop_
_entity_poly.entity_id
_entity_poly.type
_entity_poly.pdbx_seq_one_letter_code
_entity_poly.pdbx_strand_id
1 'polypeptide(L)'
;MKLKIYSAVVLASLLFAACDEVNEQVYEGGSLTSDQLQDVNQALPVRAEALFNGMFSMMAEPQGALNSSRPDDWGFPMMCLSADLEASDAWIADIGYNWFSTCGEWSSRNANYANPYIRYITPYKQIKIANDVLTNYSAESTDETVINHRAQACALRAYD
;
A
#
# COMPACT_ATOMS: atom_id res chain seq x y z
N MET A 1 25.04 -14.69 52.84
CA MET A 1 24.58 -13.55 52.03
C MET A 1 24.96 -13.69 50.54
N LYS A 2 26.21 -14.10 50.22
CA LYS A 2 26.67 -14.24 48.83
C LYS A 2 25.87 -15.27 47.98
N LEU A 3 25.47 -16.39 48.55
CA LEU A 3 24.70 -17.44 47.86
C LEU A 3 23.31 -16.98 47.38
N LYS A 4 22.67 -16.11 48.10
CA LYS A 4 21.34 -15.56 47.75
C LYS A 4 21.42 -14.56 46.59
N ILE A 5 22.55 -13.90 46.41
CA ILE A 5 22.77 -12.95 45.33
C ILE A 5 23.02 -13.72 44.01
N TYR A 6 23.78 -14.82 44.05
CA TYR A 6 24.02 -15.65 42.84
C TYR A 6 22.73 -16.33 42.35
N SER A 7 21.85 -16.79 43.26
CA SER A 7 20.57 -17.38 42.85
C SER A 7 19.63 -16.34 42.23
N ALA A 8 19.65 -15.09 42.69
CA ALA A 8 18.85 -14.00 42.11
C ALA A 8 19.35 -13.57 40.74
N VAL A 9 20.65 -13.58 40.51
CA VAL A 9 21.27 -13.25 39.20
C VAL A 9 20.99 -14.36 38.18
N VAL A 10 21.07 -15.63 38.57
CA VAL A 10 20.75 -16.77 37.68
C VAL A 10 19.27 -16.80 37.36
N LEU A 11 18.38 -16.45 38.29
CA LEU A 11 16.95 -16.38 38.02
C LEU A 11 16.59 -15.21 37.08
N ALA A 12 17.28 -14.07 37.22
CA ALA A 12 17.09 -12.93 36.33
C ALA A 12 17.59 -13.19 34.88
N SER A 13 18.70 -13.93 34.72
CA SER A 13 19.22 -14.28 33.39
C SER A 13 18.32 -15.28 32.65
N LEU A 14 17.61 -16.15 33.34
CA LEU A 14 16.63 -17.07 32.76
C LEU A 14 15.36 -16.36 32.26
N LEU A 15 15.02 -15.19 32.82
CA LEU A 15 13.88 -14.39 32.35
C LEU A 15 14.17 -13.65 31.05
N PHE A 16 15.43 -13.37 30.72
CA PHE A 16 15.80 -12.75 29.44
C PHE A 16 15.92 -13.75 28.29
N ALA A 17 16.13 -15.02 28.55
CA ALA A 17 16.19 -16.07 27.53
C ALA A 17 14.79 -16.49 26.99
N ALA A 18 13.71 -16.13 27.68
CA ALA A 18 12.35 -16.50 27.28
C ALA A 18 11.74 -15.54 26.24
N CYS A 19 12.43 -14.44 25.90
CA CYS A 19 11.88 -13.45 24.95
C CYS A 19 12.19 -13.75 23.47
N ASP A 20 13.12 -14.65 23.18
CA ASP A 20 13.50 -14.94 21.78
C ASP A 20 12.51 -15.86 21.06
N GLU A 21 11.86 -16.77 21.77
CA GLU A 21 10.86 -17.68 21.20
C GLU A 21 9.49 -17.05 20.97
N VAL A 22 9.18 -15.91 21.61
CA VAL A 22 7.89 -15.23 21.45
C VAL A 22 7.83 -14.39 20.17
N ASN A 23 8.97 -14.15 19.54
CA ASN A 23 9.06 -13.31 18.33
C ASN A 23 8.96 -14.09 17.01
N GLU A 24 9.04 -15.41 17.05
CA GLU A 24 8.67 -16.26 15.94
C GLU A 24 7.16 -16.54 16.02
N GLN A 25 6.34 -15.56 15.66
CA GLN A 25 4.97 -15.86 15.30
C GLN A 25 4.98 -16.67 14.01
N VAL A 26 5.10 -17.97 14.16
CA VAL A 26 4.73 -18.90 13.10
C VAL A 26 3.23 -18.76 12.94
N TYR A 27 2.80 -17.95 11.96
CA TYR A 27 1.42 -17.89 11.55
C TYR A 27 1.04 -19.23 10.92
N GLU A 28 0.59 -20.17 11.73
CA GLU A 28 -0.09 -21.36 11.26
C GLU A 28 -1.45 -20.92 10.73
N GLY A 29 -1.54 -20.67 9.45
CA GLY A 29 -2.81 -20.47 8.78
C GLY A 29 -2.92 -19.28 7.86
N GLY A 30 -2.74 -19.48 6.58
CA GLY A 30 -3.34 -18.68 5.51
C GLY A 30 -2.69 -17.35 5.17
N SER A 31 -1.80 -16.79 6.00
CA SER A 31 -1.09 -15.54 5.71
C SER A 31 0.40 -15.81 5.58
N LEU A 32 0.99 -15.37 4.49
CA LEU A 32 2.44 -15.40 4.27
C LEU A 32 3.09 -14.19 4.97
N THR A 33 4.25 -14.40 5.59
CA THR A 33 5.10 -13.28 6.02
C THR A 33 5.68 -12.57 4.80
N SER A 34 6.21 -11.36 4.99
CA SER A 34 6.84 -10.60 3.91
C SER A 34 7.99 -11.37 3.27
N ASP A 35 8.80 -12.06 4.06
CA ASP A 35 9.95 -12.85 3.58
C ASP A 35 9.48 -14.06 2.79
N GLN A 36 8.49 -14.82 3.30
CA GLN A 36 7.88 -15.94 2.58
C GLN A 36 7.24 -15.49 1.27
N LEU A 37 6.61 -14.31 1.26
CA LEU A 37 6.03 -13.75 0.05
C LEU A 37 7.12 -13.40 -0.98
N GLN A 38 8.25 -12.87 -0.53
CA GLN A 38 9.40 -12.58 -1.38
C GLN A 38 9.99 -13.87 -1.98
N ASP A 39 10.17 -14.91 -1.18
CA ASP A 39 10.64 -16.22 -1.66
C ASP A 39 9.72 -16.80 -2.73
N VAL A 40 8.40 -16.73 -2.52
CA VAL A 40 7.39 -17.19 -3.48
C VAL A 40 7.45 -16.36 -4.77
N ASN A 41 7.64 -15.05 -4.68
CA ASN A 41 7.73 -14.18 -5.86
C ASN A 41 9.01 -14.44 -6.65
N GLN A 42 10.12 -14.74 -5.99
CA GLN A 42 11.38 -15.15 -6.65
C GLN A 42 11.25 -16.52 -7.33
N ALA A 43 10.53 -17.44 -6.71
CA ALA A 43 10.30 -18.79 -7.27
C ALA A 43 9.32 -18.78 -8.45
N LEU A 44 8.45 -17.78 -8.54
CA LEU A 44 7.39 -17.65 -9.55
C LEU A 44 7.46 -16.28 -10.26
N PRO A 45 8.32 -16.10 -11.27
CA PRO A 45 8.49 -14.82 -11.97
C PRO A 45 7.19 -14.21 -12.51
N VAL A 46 6.21 -15.06 -12.90
CA VAL A 46 4.89 -14.62 -13.35
C VAL A 46 4.15 -13.78 -12.28
N ARG A 47 4.43 -14.01 -11.00
CA ARG A 47 3.83 -13.20 -9.92
C ARG A 47 4.44 -11.80 -9.85
N ALA A 48 5.74 -11.67 -10.05
CA ALA A 48 6.41 -10.38 -10.10
C ALA A 48 5.87 -9.53 -11.28
N GLU A 49 5.66 -10.16 -12.44
CA GLU A 49 5.03 -9.52 -13.59
C GLU A 49 3.56 -9.15 -13.32
N ALA A 50 2.81 -10.01 -12.64
CA ALA A 50 1.43 -9.71 -12.25
C ALA A 50 1.37 -8.52 -11.27
N LEU A 51 2.30 -8.39 -10.32
CA LEU A 51 2.42 -7.23 -9.45
C LEU A 51 2.72 -5.96 -10.24
N PHE A 52 3.66 -6.03 -11.19
CA PHE A 52 3.99 -4.91 -12.06
C PHE A 52 2.77 -4.45 -12.88
N ASN A 53 2.05 -5.37 -13.51
CA ASN A 53 0.83 -5.06 -14.26
C ASN A 53 -0.28 -4.52 -13.34
N GLY A 54 -0.42 -5.08 -12.14
CA GLY A 54 -1.37 -4.63 -11.12
C GLY A 54 -1.16 -3.18 -10.70
N MET A 55 0.08 -2.68 -10.72
CA MET A 55 0.43 -1.31 -10.42
C MET A 55 -0.26 -0.30 -11.37
N PHE A 56 -0.42 -0.67 -12.65
CA PHE A 56 -1.10 0.17 -13.64
C PHE A 56 -2.61 -0.09 -13.71
N SER A 57 -3.05 -1.34 -13.56
CA SER A 57 -4.47 -1.67 -13.64
C SER A 57 -5.29 -0.95 -12.57
N MET A 58 -4.73 -0.76 -11.38
CA MET A 58 -5.40 -0.01 -10.32
C MET A 58 -5.67 1.47 -10.66
N MET A 59 -4.97 2.04 -11.64
CA MET A 59 -5.22 3.42 -12.08
C MET A 59 -6.57 3.59 -12.77
N ALA A 60 -7.16 2.53 -13.31
CA ALA A 60 -8.40 2.56 -14.08
C ALA A 60 -9.50 1.68 -13.49
N GLU A 61 -9.34 1.19 -12.27
CA GLU A 61 -10.27 0.29 -11.60
C GLU A 61 -10.82 0.88 -10.31
N PRO A 62 -12.03 0.46 -9.86
CA PRO A 62 -12.55 0.82 -8.56
C PRO A 62 -11.62 0.34 -7.45
N GLN A 63 -11.18 1.23 -6.58
CA GLN A 63 -10.19 0.90 -5.56
C GLN A 63 -10.79 0.31 -4.27
N GLY A 64 -12.12 0.38 -4.12
CA GLY A 64 -12.81 -0.14 -2.95
C GLY A 64 -12.32 0.50 -1.64
N ALA A 65 -11.89 1.75 -1.68
CA ALA A 65 -11.30 2.44 -0.53
C ALA A 65 -12.23 2.46 0.69
N LEU A 66 -13.54 2.46 0.43
CA LEU A 66 -14.60 2.45 1.45
C LEU A 66 -15.38 1.13 1.46
N ASN A 67 -14.78 0.04 0.99
CA ASN A 67 -15.42 -1.28 0.87
C ASN A 67 -16.72 -1.28 0.05
N SER A 68 -16.87 -0.36 -0.87
CA SER A 68 -18.04 -0.25 -1.76
C SER A 68 -17.61 0.28 -3.13
N SER A 69 -18.30 -0.17 -4.18
CA SER A 69 -18.14 0.40 -5.51
C SER A 69 -18.80 1.78 -5.55
N ARG A 70 -18.00 2.82 -5.75
CA ARG A 70 -18.45 4.22 -5.79
C ARG A 70 -17.97 4.88 -7.07
N PRO A 71 -18.78 5.76 -7.69
CA PRO A 71 -18.36 6.51 -8.89
C PRO A 71 -17.13 7.40 -8.66
N ASP A 72 -16.95 7.91 -7.44
CA ASP A 72 -15.81 8.75 -7.06
C ASP A 72 -14.56 7.96 -6.65
N ASP A 73 -14.60 6.62 -6.74
CA ASP A 73 -13.49 5.70 -6.39
C ASP A 73 -13.03 4.86 -7.60
N TRP A 74 -12.98 5.45 -8.78
CA TRP A 74 -12.53 4.81 -10.03
C TRP A 74 -11.11 5.22 -10.41
N GLY A 75 -10.20 5.12 -9.46
CA GLY A 75 -8.78 5.32 -9.69
C GLY A 75 -8.43 6.73 -10.17
N PHE A 76 -7.41 6.82 -11.00
CA PHE A 76 -6.83 8.07 -11.46
C PHE A 76 -7.81 9.01 -12.21
N PRO A 77 -8.67 8.55 -13.14
CA PRO A 77 -9.61 9.43 -13.82
C PRO A 77 -10.51 10.22 -12.89
N MET A 78 -10.94 9.59 -11.79
CA MET A 78 -11.82 10.26 -10.82
C MET A 78 -11.04 11.21 -9.91
N MET A 79 -9.77 10.94 -9.68
CA MET A 79 -8.87 11.89 -9.00
C MET A 79 -8.68 13.15 -9.85
N CYS A 80 -8.45 13.01 -11.15
CA CYS A 80 -8.36 14.13 -12.09
C CYS A 80 -9.67 14.93 -12.14
N LEU A 81 -10.81 14.25 -12.29
CA LEU A 81 -12.12 14.93 -12.29
C LEU A 81 -12.36 15.71 -10.99
N SER A 82 -12.01 15.14 -9.85
CA SER A 82 -12.10 15.82 -8.57
C SER A 82 -11.23 17.09 -8.53
N ALA A 83 -10.02 17.03 -9.08
CA ALA A 83 -9.12 18.16 -9.17
C ALA A 83 -9.66 19.25 -10.10
N ASP A 84 -10.19 18.89 -11.28
CA ASP A 84 -10.78 19.81 -12.23
C ASP A 84 -12.00 20.56 -11.63
N LEU A 85 -12.81 19.86 -10.85
CA LEU A 85 -13.94 20.45 -10.14
C LEU A 85 -13.49 21.41 -9.02
N GLU A 86 -12.41 21.08 -8.32
CA GLU A 86 -11.83 21.97 -7.30
C GLU A 86 -11.14 23.18 -7.89
N ALA A 87 -10.52 23.03 -9.07
CA ALA A 87 -9.89 24.13 -9.81
C ALA A 87 -10.89 25.02 -10.55
N SER A 88 -12.17 24.64 -10.59
CA SER A 88 -13.22 25.28 -11.38
C SER A 88 -13.04 25.15 -12.90
N ASP A 89 -12.24 24.18 -13.34
CA ASP A 89 -12.09 23.84 -14.76
C ASP A 89 -13.28 23.01 -15.28
N ALA A 90 -13.99 22.35 -14.37
CA ALA A 90 -15.23 21.64 -14.63
C ALA A 90 -16.37 22.15 -13.73
N TRP A 91 -17.61 21.96 -14.15
CA TRP A 91 -18.79 22.37 -13.42
C TRP A 91 -19.80 21.23 -13.28
N ILE A 92 -20.38 21.10 -12.09
CA ILE A 92 -21.49 20.18 -11.84
C ILE A 92 -22.80 20.92 -12.07
N ALA A 93 -23.48 20.58 -13.16
CA ALA A 93 -24.76 21.21 -13.52
C ALA A 93 -25.94 20.73 -12.65
N ASP A 94 -25.85 19.50 -12.16
CA ASP A 94 -26.87 18.88 -11.29
C ASP A 94 -26.19 18.09 -10.19
N ILE A 95 -26.65 18.22 -8.96
CA ILE A 95 -26.07 17.57 -7.79
C ILE A 95 -26.20 16.04 -7.90
N GLY A 96 -27.26 15.50 -8.54
CA GLY A 96 -27.49 14.08 -8.73
C GLY A 96 -27.35 13.30 -7.41
N TYR A 97 -26.52 12.25 -7.40
CA TYR A 97 -26.20 11.46 -6.20
C TYR A 97 -25.10 12.09 -5.32
N ASN A 98 -24.69 13.30 -5.61
CA ASN A 98 -23.78 14.10 -4.79
C ASN A 98 -22.33 13.54 -4.66
N TRP A 99 -21.88 12.69 -5.57
CA TRP A 99 -20.55 12.06 -5.48
C TRP A 99 -19.38 13.05 -5.53
N PHE A 100 -19.50 14.12 -6.33
CA PHE A 100 -18.43 15.11 -6.55
C PHE A 100 -18.81 16.54 -6.14
N SER A 101 -20.02 16.79 -5.65
CA SER A 101 -20.49 18.14 -5.34
C SER A 101 -19.61 18.85 -4.30
N THR A 102 -19.11 18.09 -3.32
CA THR A 102 -18.21 18.62 -2.29
C THR A 102 -16.88 19.12 -2.82
N CYS A 103 -16.44 18.66 -4.00
CA CYS A 103 -15.26 19.18 -4.68
C CYS A 103 -15.55 20.58 -5.22
N GLY A 104 -16.63 20.74 -5.99
CA GLY A 104 -17.02 22.05 -6.53
C GLY A 104 -17.49 23.05 -5.49
N GLU A 105 -18.12 22.60 -4.42
CA GLU A 105 -18.56 23.44 -3.30
C GLU A 105 -17.46 23.76 -2.27
N TRP A 106 -16.30 23.12 -2.40
CA TRP A 106 -15.21 23.22 -1.44
C TRP A 106 -15.61 22.88 0.00
N SER A 107 -16.56 21.96 0.15
CA SER A 107 -17.11 21.52 1.44
C SER A 107 -16.58 20.14 1.85
N SER A 108 -16.82 19.73 3.09
CA SER A 108 -16.49 18.38 3.61
C SER A 108 -15.04 17.94 3.39
N ARG A 109 -14.09 18.85 3.60
CA ARG A 109 -12.64 18.64 3.36
C ARG A 109 -11.90 17.98 4.53
N ASN A 110 -12.61 17.41 5.48
CA ASN A 110 -11.96 16.70 6.58
C ASN A 110 -11.54 15.29 6.17
N ALA A 111 -10.52 14.74 6.84
CA ALA A 111 -9.93 13.43 6.52
C ALA A 111 -10.90 12.26 6.66
N ASN A 112 -12.02 12.44 7.38
CA ASN A 112 -13.02 11.38 7.57
C ASN A 112 -14.07 11.37 6.45
N TYR A 113 -14.07 12.36 5.56
CA TYR A 113 -15.00 12.40 4.45
C TYR A 113 -14.49 11.55 3.28
N ALA A 114 -15.43 10.94 2.55
CA ALA A 114 -15.12 9.93 1.55
C ALA A 114 -14.14 10.42 0.46
N ASN A 115 -14.39 11.59 -0.13
CA ASN A 115 -13.58 12.07 -1.25
C ASN A 115 -12.12 12.41 -0.85
N PRO A 116 -11.83 13.17 0.21
CA PRO A 116 -10.45 13.35 0.68
C PRO A 116 -9.78 12.02 1.08
N TYR A 117 -10.52 11.09 1.69
CA TYR A 117 -9.99 9.78 2.07
C TYR A 117 -9.58 8.96 0.84
N ILE A 118 -10.43 8.87 -0.18
CA ILE A 118 -10.14 8.14 -1.42
C ILE A 118 -8.88 8.70 -2.08
N ARG A 119 -8.78 10.03 -2.23
CA ARG A 119 -7.64 10.70 -2.85
C ARG A 119 -6.33 10.54 -2.07
N TYR A 120 -6.42 10.32 -0.78
CA TYR A 120 -5.25 10.02 0.04
C TYR A 120 -4.85 8.55 -0.05
N ILE A 121 -5.81 7.61 0.09
CA ILE A 121 -5.48 6.19 0.20
C ILE A 121 -5.08 5.54 -1.12
N THR A 122 -5.60 6.04 -2.26
CA THR A 122 -5.32 5.46 -3.58
C THR A 122 -3.84 5.59 -3.97
N PRO A 123 -3.19 6.77 -3.92
CA PRO A 123 -1.75 6.89 -4.16
C PRO A 123 -0.92 6.03 -3.21
N TYR A 124 -1.26 5.99 -1.93
CA TYR A 124 -0.52 5.16 -0.98
C TYR A 124 -0.62 3.65 -1.25
N LYS A 125 -1.77 3.18 -1.75
CA LYS A 125 -1.90 1.79 -2.24
C LYS A 125 -0.98 1.56 -3.44
N GLN A 126 -0.91 2.52 -4.35
CA GLN A 126 -0.07 2.44 -5.55
C GLN A 126 1.42 2.47 -5.18
N ILE A 127 1.84 3.39 -4.32
CA ILE A 127 3.20 3.43 -3.74
C ILE A 127 3.56 2.09 -3.10
N LYS A 128 2.64 1.47 -2.35
CA LYS A 128 2.89 0.16 -1.74
C LYS A 128 3.18 -0.90 -2.81
N ILE A 129 2.36 -0.99 -3.86
CA ILE A 129 2.58 -1.96 -4.95
C ILE A 129 3.89 -1.66 -5.68
N ALA A 130 4.21 -0.39 -5.93
CA ALA A 130 5.47 0.00 -6.53
C ALA A 130 6.68 -0.42 -5.66
N ASN A 131 6.59 -0.29 -4.35
CA ASN A 131 7.61 -0.78 -3.43
C ASN A 131 7.73 -2.32 -3.49
N ASP A 132 6.62 -3.03 -3.54
CA ASP A 132 6.60 -4.48 -3.67
C ASP A 132 7.26 -4.91 -5.01
N VAL A 133 7.01 -4.22 -6.12
CA VAL A 133 7.70 -4.42 -7.40
C VAL A 133 9.20 -4.19 -7.25
N LEU A 134 9.62 -3.08 -6.64
CA LEU A 134 11.03 -2.76 -6.45
C LEU A 134 11.78 -3.76 -5.56
N THR A 135 11.07 -4.39 -4.64
CA THR A 135 11.63 -5.45 -3.77
C THR A 135 11.80 -6.76 -4.53
N ASN A 136 10.90 -7.09 -5.45
CA ASN A 136 10.93 -8.34 -6.21
C ASN A 136 11.90 -8.34 -7.39
N TYR A 137 12.25 -7.17 -7.92
CA TYR A 137 13.20 -7.03 -9.01
C TYR A 137 14.54 -6.47 -8.50
N SER A 138 15.63 -7.21 -8.72
CA SER A 138 16.96 -6.79 -8.25
C SER A 138 17.41 -5.47 -8.87
N ALA A 139 17.97 -4.59 -8.05
CA ALA A 139 18.57 -3.32 -8.51
C ALA A 139 19.84 -3.53 -9.34
N GLU A 140 20.49 -4.68 -9.18
CA GLU A 140 21.74 -5.05 -9.84
C GLU A 140 21.52 -5.90 -11.08
N SER A 141 20.26 -6.10 -11.48
CA SER A 141 19.93 -6.86 -12.68
C SER A 141 20.44 -6.17 -13.94
N THR A 142 21.01 -6.97 -14.84
CA THR A 142 21.41 -6.54 -16.18
C THR A 142 20.33 -6.86 -17.23
N ASP A 143 19.23 -7.48 -16.83
CA ASP A 143 18.10 -7.76 -17.70
C ASP A 143 17.34 -6.46 -17.99
N GLU A 144 17.22 -6.12 -19.26
CA GLU A 144 16.57 -4.90 -19.74
C GLU A 144 15.11 -4.82 -19.30
N THR A 145 14.38 -5.93 -19.25
CA THR A 145 13.00 -5.98 -18.79
C THR A 145 12.90 -5.61 -17.32
N VAL A 146 13.78 -6.17 -16.48
CA VAL A 146 13.84 -5.87 -15.05
C VAL A 146 14.18 -4.40 -14.82
N ILE A 147 15.17 -3.87 -15.56
CA ILE A 147 15.56 -2.46 -15.49
C ILE A 147 14.37 -1.56 -15.82
N ASN A 148 13.65 -1.87 -16.90
CA ASN A 148 12.47 -1.11 -17.33
C ASN A 148 11.33 -1.16 -16.30
N HIS A 149 11.03 -2.34 -15.74
CA HIS A 149 10.00 -2.47 -14.72
C HIS A 149 10.35 -1.66 -13.47
N ARG A 150 11.60 -1.69 -13.03
CA ARG A 150 12.08 -0.89 -11.91
C ARG A 150 11.98 0.61 -12.19
N ALA A 151 12.39 1.04 -13.38
CA ALA A 151 12.31 2.46 -13.78
C ALA A 151 10.88 2.98 -13.76
N GLN A 152 9.93 2.19 -14.29
CA GLN A 152 8.51 2.54 -14.28
C GLN A 152 7.93 2.56 -12.87
N ALA A 153 8.28 1.60 -12.01
CA ALA A 153 7.86 1.60 -10.62
C ALA A 153 8.40 2.81 -9.84
N CYS A 154 9.65 3.19 -10.09
CA CYS A 154 10.23 4.41 -9.50
C CYS A 154 9.53 5.68 -10.00
N ALA A 155 9.23 5.75 -11.30
CA ALA A 155 8.54 6.90 -11.89
C ALA A 155 7.13 7.07 -11.32
N LEU A 156 6.38 5.97 -11.23
CA LEU A 156 5.03 5.99 -10.68
C LEU A 156 5.02 6.39 -9.20
N ARG A 157 5.92 5.79 -8.40
CA ARG A 157 6.08 6.14 -6.99
C ARG A 157 6.48 7.61 -6.76
N ALA A 158 7.18 8.22 -7.70
CA ALA A 158 7.55 9.64 -7.62
C ALA A 158 6.42 10.57 -8.08
N TYR A 159 5.48 10.05 -8.87
CA TYR A 159 4.31 10.76 -9.32
C TYR A 159 3.23 10.84 -8.23
N ASP A 160 3.00 9.76 -7.45
CA ASP A 160 2.05 9.66 -6.36
C ASP A 160 2.48 10.44 -5.09
#